data_d96ee335de2a70c56435561aa005ab9a
#
_entry.id   d96ee335de2a70c56435561aa005ab9a
#
_cell.length_a   1.000
_cell.length_b   1.000
_cell.length_c   1.000
_cell.angle_alpha   90.00
_cell.angle_beta   90.00
_cell.angle_gamma   90.00
#
_symmetry.space_group_name_H-M   'P 1'
#
loop_
_entity.id
_entity.type
_entity.pdbx_description
1 polymer ?
#
loop_
_entity_poly.entity_id
_entity_poly.type
_entity_poly.pdbx_seq_one_letter_code
_entity_poly.pdbx_strand_id
1 'polypeptide(L)'
;MAKVNPNYQKLPGSYLFSEIARRTAAYSEAHPEAKLIKMGIGDVTRPLAPAVIEAMHAAVDDMSRSETFHGYGPEQGYDFLRSVIAEKDFHARGVDIDDDEIFISDGAKSDCGNIGDILDVDNVIAVCDPVYPVYVDSNAMAGRAGDYDAEAERWTNITYMPTTAENGFCPALPEGRADVIYLCSPNNPTGTVLTAEQLKVWVDYANANGSIIMFDAAYERFITEEGVPHSIYEVEGAKTCAIEFRSFSKTAGFTGARCGYTVVPKELERDGQSLNAMWNRRQCTKFNGASYIIQRGAAAIYTEEGERQIEETLAYYRNNARVIKEGLEAAGFTVYGAVNSPYIWCKTPEGVGSWEFFDKLLTEANIITTPGAGFGPSGEGYVRLTAFGDADATVEAMERIKKLMA
;
A
#
# COMPACT_ATOMS: atom_id res chain seq x y z
N MET A 1 -30.14 -10.82 -23.74
CA MET A 1 -29.99 -9.95 -22.55
C MET A 1 -28.56 -9.96 -22.11
N ALA A 2 -27.99 -8.79 -21.78
CA ALA A 2 -26.65 -8.70 -21.17
C ALA A 2 -26.63 -9.42 -19.81
N LYS A 3 -25.49 -10.05 -19.48
CA LYS A 3 -25.28 -10.68 -18.19
C LYS A 3 -24.24 -9.86 -17.41
N VAL A 4 -24.40 -9.76 -16.11
CA VAL A 4 -23.42 -9.15 -15.21
C VAL A 4 -22.33 -10.16 -14.85
N ASN A 5 -21.17 -9.66 -14.39
CA ASN A 5 -20.10 -10.51 -13.88
C ASN A 5 -20.57 -11.18 -12.56
N PRO A 6 -20.71 -12.52 -12.53
CA PRO A 6 -21.27 -13.21 -11.37
C PRO A 6 -20.35 -13.16 -10.12
N ASN A 7 -19.05 -12.90 -10.31
CA ASN A 7 -18.11 -12.85 -9.21
C ASN A 7 -18.38 -11.69 -8.23
N TYR A 8 -18.99 -10.59 -8.71
CA TYR A 8 -19.40 -9.49 -7.84
C TYR A 8 -20.48 -9.88 -6.82
N GLN A 9 -21.28 -10.90 -7.13
CA GLN A 9 -22.33 -11.40 -6.22
C GLN A 9 -21.76 -12.25 -5.08
N LYS A 10 -20.49 -12.71 -5.20
CA LYS A 10 -19.80 -13.49 -4.20
C LYS A 10 -19.08 -12.63 -3.16
N LEU A 11 -18.87 -11.34 -3.44
CA LEU A 11 -18.16 -10.44 -2.53
C LEU A 11 -18.96 -10.27 -1.23
N PRO A 12 -18.30 -10.34 -0.04
CA PRO A 12 -18.97 -10.09 1.23
C PRO A 12 -19.55 -8.67 1.27
N GLY A 13 -20.71 -8.52 1.92
CA GLY A 13 -21.54 -7.31 1.86
C GLY A 13 -21.00 -6.08 2.57
N SER A 14 -19.92 -6.18 3.35
CA SER A 14 -19.31 -5.03 4.02
C SER A 14 -17.80 -4.98 3.74
N TYR A 15 -17.36 -3.87 3.18
CA TYR A 15 -15.95 -3.52 3.13
C TYR A 15 -15.55 -2.91 4.48
N LEU A 16 -14.43 -3.34 5.07
CA LEU A 16 -13.92 -2.92 6.38
C LEU A 16 -14.09 -1.41 6.65
N PHE A 17 -13.63 -0.57 5.73
CA PHE A 17 -13.67 0.89 5.92
C PHE A 17 -15.08 1.48 5.89
N SER A 18 -16.03 0.82 5.23
CA SER A 18 -17.44 1.23 5.24
C SER A 18 -18.08 0.98 6.59
N GLU A 19 -17.77 -0.13 7.25
CA GLU A 19 -18.28 -0.43 8.59
C GLU A 19 -17.69 0.52 9.65
N ILE A 20 -16.39 0.82 9.58
CA ILE A 20 -15.76 1.84 10.43
C ILE A 20 -16.45 3.20 10.26
N ALA A 21 -16.67 3.62 9.00
CA ALA A 21 -17.35 4.88 8.70
C ALA A 21 -18.77 4.91 9.26
N ARG A 22 -19.52 3.81 9.13
CA ARG A 22 -20.89 3.69 9.66
C ARG A 22 -20.92 3.83 11.19
N ARG A 23 -20.07 3.09 11.91
CA ARG A 23 -19.99 3.16 13.39
C ARG A 23 -19.56 4.55 13.85
N THR A 24 -18.55 5.13 13.20
CA THR A 24 -18.07 6.48 13.51
C THR A 24 -19.15 7.54 13.30
N ALA A 25 -19.91 7.47 12.17
CA ALA A 25 -21.00 8.40 11.90
C ALA A 25 -22.12 8.29 12.95
N ALA A 26 -22.54 7.07 13.30
CA ALA A 26 -23.55 6.84 14.32
C ALA A 26 -23.13 7.38 15.70
N TYR A 27 -21.85 7.19 16.08
CA TYR A 27 -21.33 7.74 17.31
C TYR A 27 -21.28 9.28 17.30
N SER A 28 -20.81 9.87 16.18
CA SER A 28 -20.75 11.35 16.03
C SER A 28 -22.14 12.00 16.08
N GLU A 29 -23.17 11.35 15.53
CA GLU A 29 -24.56 11.82 15.59
C GLU A 29 -25.09 11.79 17.03
N ALA A 30 -24.78 10.74 17.78
CA ALA A 30 -25.18 10.61 19.17
C ALA A 30 -24.38 11.50 20.14
N HIS A 31 -23.16 11.90 19.78
CA HIS A 31 -22.22 12.65 20.61
C HIS A 31 -21.61 13.81 19.82
N PRO A 32 -22.39 14.85 19.45
CA PRO A 32 -21.91 15.96 18.62
C PRO A 32 -20.81 16.81 19.28
N GLU A 33 -20.70 16.75 20.61
CA GLU A 33 -19.64 17.41 21.41
C GLU A 33 -18.32 16.63 21.42
N ALA A 34 -18.30 15.37 21.01
CA ALA A 34 -17.11 14.52 21.07
C ALA A 34 -16.04 14.94 20.07
N LYS A 35 -14.86 15.29 20.55
CA LYS A 35 -13.70 15.58 19.71
C LYS A 35 -13.01 14.26 19.32
N LEU A 36 -13.37 13.72 18.16
CA LEU A 36 -12.80 12.48 17.62
C LEU A 36 -11.40 12.69 17.05
N ILE A 37 -10.48 11.81 17.42
CA ILE A 37 -9.13 11.74 16.86
C ILE A 37 -9.04 10.52 15.92
N LYS A 38 -8.77 10.79 14.63
CA LYS A 38 -8.72 9.76 13.58
C LYS A 38 -7.31 9.20 13.46
N MET A 39 -7.08 8.02 14.01
CA MET A 39 -5.80 7.31 13.96
C MET A 39 -5.82 6.03 13.12
N GLY A 40 -6.95 5.66 12.52
CA GLY A 40 -7.09 4.42 11.73
C GLY A 40 -6.99 4.63 10.23
N ILE A 41 -7.19 5.84 9.73
CA ILE A 41 -7.28 6.12 8.29
C ILE A 41 -5.88 6.24 7.71
N GLY A 42 -5.60 5.45 6.66
CA GLY A 42 -4.34 5.51 5.90
C GLY A 42 -4.30 6.65 4.89
N ASP A 43 -4.84 7.82 5.22
CA ASP A 43 -4.78 9.03 4.40
C ASP A 43 -3.83 10.06 5.01
N VAL A 44 -3.06 10.73 4.16
CA VAL A 44 -2.10 11.76 4.58
C VAL A 44 -2.84 13.06 4.89
N THR A 45 -2.28 13.86 5.81
CA THR A 45 -2.91 15.09 6.29
C THR A 45 -2.09 16.34 6.01
N ARG A 46 -0.80 16.19 5.68
CA ARG A 46 0.04 17.34 5.30
C ARG A 46 -0.27 17.78 3.88
N PRO A 47 -0.25 19.09 3.60
CA PRO A 47 -0.42 19.61 2.25
C PRO A 47 0.71 19.12 1.32
N LEU A 48 0.47 19.21 0.02
CA LEU A 48 1.50 18.99 -0.99
C LEU A 48 2.67 19.96 -0.77
N ALA A 49 3.88 19.46 -1.06
CA ALA A 49 5.10 20.27 -0.99
C ALA A 49 5.01 21.51 -1.92
N PRO A 50 5.53 22.67 -1.50
CA PRO A 50 5.52 23.88 -2.33
C PRO A 50 6.11 23.65 -3.75
N ALA A 51 7.23 22.95 -3.87
CA ALA A 51 7.83 22.63 -5.17
C ALA A 51 6.89 21.85 -6.09
N VAL A 52 6.08 20.94 -5.51
CA VAL A 52 5.05 20.18 -6.26
C VAL A 52 3.96 21.13 -6.78
N ILE A 53 3.47 22.02 -5.92
CA ILE A 53 2.42 23.01 -6.28
C ILE A 53 2.92 23.96 -7.38
N GLU A 54 4.14 24.48 -7.24
CA GLU A 54 4.75 25.37 -8.24
C GLU A 54 4.89 24.66 -9.61
N ALA A 55 5.35 23.40 -9.62
CA ALA A 55 5.45 22.61 -10.84
C ALA A 55 4.10 22.35 -11.50
N MET A 56 3.05 22.05 -10.69
CA MET A 56 1.70 21.89 -11.20
C MET A 56 1.13 23.20 -11.79
N HIS A 57 1.35 24.34 -11.13
CA HIS A 57 0.95 25.65 -11.66
C HIS A 57 1.64 25.94 -13.00
N ALA A 58 2.95 25.75 -13.09
CA ALA A 58 3.68 25.91 -14.33
C ALA A 58 3.14 25.00 -15.45
N ALA A 59 2.82 23.76 -15.12
CA ALA A 59 2.23 22.82 -16.07
C ALA A 59 0.82 23.24 -16.54
N VAL A 60 0.02 23.87 -15.68
CA VAL A 60 -1.28 24.45 -16.07
C VAL A 60 -1.09 25.63 -17.00
N ASP A 61 -0.07 26.48 -16.74
CA ASP A 61 0.26 27.61 -17.62
C ASP A 61 0.74 27.12 -19.00
N ASP A 62 1.50 26.03 -19.08
CA ASP A 62 1.88 25.37 -20.34
C ASP A 62 0.66 24.98 -21.17
N MET A 63 -0.39 24.44 -20.52
CA MET A 63 -1.63 24.04 -21.20
C MET A 63 -2.42 25.20 -21.77
N SER A 64 -2.12 26.43 -21.37
CA SER A 64 -2.84 27.65 -21.82
C SER A 64 -2.38 28.20 -23.16
N ARG A 65 -1.27 27.74 -23.72
CA ARG A 65 -0.65 28.28 -24.92
C ARG A 65 -0.48 27.18 -25.98
N SER A 66 -0.74 27.52 -27.25
CA SER A 66 -0.67 26.57 -28.37
C SER A 66 0.72 25.93 -28.52
N GLU A 67 1.79 26.68 -28.21
CA GLU A 67 3.17 26.26 -28.35
C GLU A 67 3.62 25.23 -27.30
N THR A 68 2.96 25.25 -26.16
CA THR A 68 3.29 24.39 -25.00
C THR A 68 2.14 23.49 -24.59
N PHE A 69 1.05 23.47 -25.35
CA PHE A 69 -0.10 22.60 -25.09
C PHE A 69 0.28 21.13 -25.23
N HIS A 70 -0.11 20.33 -24.26
CA HIS A 70 0.04 18.87 -24.25
C HIS A 70 -1.30 18.19 -24.48
N GLY A 71 -1.46 17.48 -25.61
CA GLY A 71 -2.56 16.55 -25.86
C GLY A 71 -2.37 15.22 -25.12
N TYR A 72 -2.82 14.13 -25.73
CA TYR A 72 -2.53 12.80 -25.21
C TYR A 72 -1.00 12.58 -25.16
N GLY A 73 -0.51 12.27 -23.97
CA GLY A 73 0.87 11.88 -23.76
C GLY A 73 1.13 10.39 -24.04
N PRO A 74 2.38 9.94 -23.86
CA PRO A 74 2.67 8.51 -23.86
C PRO A 74 1.87 7.79 -22.79
N GLU A 75 1.26 6.66 -23.12
CA GLU A 75 0.45 5.87 -22.20
C GLU A 75 1.27 5.29 -21.04
N GLN A 76 2.58 5.13 -21.24
CA GLN A 76 3.54 4.67 -20.22
C GLN A 76 3.95 5.80 -19.24
N GLY A 77 3.63 7.05 -19.58
CA GLY A 77 4.08 8.25 -18.88
C GLY A 77 5.19 8.99 -19.64
N TYR A 78 5.38 10.24 -19.27
CA TYR A 78 6.40 11.09 -19.91
C TYR A 78 7.80 10.69 -19.48
N ASP A 79 8.76 10.79 -20.42
CA ASP A 79 10.16 10.44 -20.23
C ASP A 79 10.80 11.25 -19.08
N PHE A 80 10.44 12.55 -18.93
CA PHE A 80 10.98 13.39 -17.86
C PHE A 80 10.71 12.83 -16.46
N LEU A 81 9.61 12.07 -16.26
CA LEU A 81 9.29 11.44 -14.98
C LEU A 81 9.89 10.03 -14.91
N ARG A 82 9.75 9.22 -15.97
CA ARG A 82 10.27 7.85 -15.98
C ARG A 82 11.79 7.82 -15.81
N SER A 83 12.52 8.68 -16.52
CA SER A 83 13.98 8.73 -16.44
C SER A 83 14.48 9.17 -15.06
N VAL A 84 13.83 10.16 -14.41
CA VAL A 84 14.24 10.58 -13.07
C VAL A 84 13.90 9.52 -12.02
N ILE A 85 12.81 8.77 -12.18
CA ILE A 85 12.49 7.61 -11.32
C ILE A 85 13.57 6.54 -11.47
N ALA A 86 13.94 6.16 -12.71
CA ALA A 86 14.99 5.18 -12.97
C ALA A 86 16.31 5.59 -12.29
N GLU A 87 16.70 6.84 -12.43
CA GLU A 87 17.94 7.39 -11.84
C GLU A 87 17.89 7.39 -10.31
N LYS A 88 16.84 7.97 -9.73
CA LYS A 88 16.78 8.28 -8.29
C LYS A 88 16.30 7.13 -7.42
N ASP A 89 15.31 6.35 -7.88
CA ASP A 89 14.71 5.28 -7.06
C ASP A 89 15.43 3.94 -7.28
N PHE A 90 16.14 3.75 -8.42
CA PHE A 90 16.79 2.49 -8.78
C PHE A 90 18.30 2.61 -8.98
N HIS A 91 18.79 3.37 -9.97
CA HIS A 91 20.23 3.44 -10.26
C HIS A 91 21.05 3.97 -9.07
N ALA A 92 20.53 4.95 -8.34
CA ALA A 92 21.17 5.47 -7.12
C ALA A 92 21.36 4.40 -6.02
N ARG A 93 20.65 3.25 -6.14
CA ARG A 93 20.74 2.09 -5.23
C ARG A 93 21.50 0.91 -5.87
N GLY A 94 22.08 1.11 -7.05
CA GLY A 94 22.78 0.05 -7.78
C GLY A 94 21.85 -0.93 -8.50
N VAL A 95 20.58 -0.60 -8.67
CA VAL A 95 19.57 -1.41 -9.37
C VAL A 95 19.44 -0.92 -10.81
N ASP A 96 19.61 -1.81 -11.77
CA ASP A 96 19.53 -1.52 -13.20
C ASP A 96 18.10 -1.73 -13.70
N ILE A 97 17.29 -0.67 -13.65
CA ILE A 97 15.93 -0.57 -14.22
C ILE A 97 15.92 0.53 -15.25
N ASP A 98 15.59 0.19 -16.49
CA ASP A 98 15.42 1.15 -17.56
C ASP A 98 14.10 1.93 -17.46
N ASP A 99 14.04 3.11 -18.05
CA ASP A 99 12.85 3.95 -18.04
C ASP A 99 11.65 3.35 -18.80
N ASP A 100 11.88 2.47 -19.77
CA ASP A 100 10.83 1.73 -20.49
C ASP A 100 10.33 0.46 -19.75
N GLU A 101 10.87 0.18 -18.56
CA GLU A 101 10.33 -0.79 -17.60
C GLU A 101 9.40 -0.14 -16.58
N ILE A 102 9.27 1.20 -16.59
CA ILE A 102 8.48 2.02 -15.66
C ILE A 102 7.22 2.53 -16.37
N PHE A 103 6.06 2.28 -15.76
CA PHE A 103 4.74 2.66 -16.25
C PHE A 103 4.05 3.57 -15.24
N ILE A 104 3.91 4.85 -15.57
CA ILE A 104 3.24 5.85 -14.71
C ILE A 104 1.73 5.62 -14.73
N SER A 105 1.10 5.70 -13.56
CA SER A 105 -0.32 5.45 -13.37
C SER A 105 -0.98 6.50 -12.47
N ASP A 106 -2.27 6.31 -12.21
CA ASP A 106 -3.06 7.09 -11.26
C ASP A 106 -2.98 6.56 -9.81
N GLY A 107 -2.02 5.67 -9.54
CA GLY A 107 -1.69 5.18 -8.20
C GLY A 107 -1.67 3.66 -8.07
N ALA A 108 -0.87 3.16 -7.15
CA ALA A 108 -0.63 1.73 -6.92
C ALA A 108 -1.92 0.90 -6.72
N LYS A 109 -2.99 1.49 -6.15
CA LYS A 109 -4.25 0.78 -5.95
C LYS A 109 -4.89 0.33 -7.27
N SER A 110 -4.93 1.21 -8.27
CA SER A 110 -5.43 0.85 -9.59
C SER A 110 -4.49 -0.10 -10.33
N ASP A 111 -3.19 0.05 -10.16
CA ASP A 111 -2.22 -0.89 -10.73
C ASP A 111 -2.39 -2.30 -10.15
N CYS A 112 -2.45 -2.45 -8.83
CA CYS A 112 -2.72 -3.73 -8.17
C CYS A 112 -4.06 -4.36 -8.61
N GLY A 113 -5.08 -3.52 -8.83
CA GLY A 113 -6.39 -3.99 -9.30
C GLY A 113 -6.40 -4.39 -10.77
N ASN A 114 -5.59 -3.72 -11.58
CA ASN A 114 -5.59 -3.87 -13.04
C ASN A 114 -4.55 -4.86 -13.56
N ILE A 115 -3.46 -5.12 -12.82
CA ILE A 115 -2.40 -6.03 -13.26
C ILE A 115 -2.93 -7.43 -13.58
N GLY A 116 -3.98 -7.83 -12.91
CA GLY A 116 -4.67 -9.09 -13.17
C GLY A 116 -5.25 -9.25 -14.58
N ASP A 117 -5.37 -8.15 -15.35
CA ASP A 117 -5.81 -8.21 -16.77
C ASP A 117 -4.83 -9.00 -17.66
N ILE A 118 -3.56 -9.10 -17.27
CA ILE A 118 -2.52 -9.84 -18.03
C ILE A 118 -2.27 -11.25 -17.48
N LEU A 119 -3.06 -11.69 -16.50
CA LEU A 119 -2.91 -12.99 -15.84
C LEU A 119 -4.12 -13.90 -16.11
N ASP A 120 -3.85 -15.19 -16.24
CA ASP A 120 -4.90 -16.19 -16.41
C ASP A 120 -5.80 -16.30 -15.17
N VAL A 121 -7.05 -16.71 -15.39
CA VAL A 121 -8.03 -16.91 -14.31
C VAL A 121 -7.75 -18.14 -13.46
N ASP A 122 -6.99 -19.11 -13.98
CA ASP A 122 -6.64 -20.36 -13.29
C ASP A 122 -5.41 -20.22 -12.38
N ASN A 123 -4.78 -19.03 -12.32
CA ASN A 123 -3.68 -18.78 -11.40
C ASN A 123 -4.14 -18.85 -9.94
N VAL A 124 -3.37 -19.60 -9.14
CA VAL A 124 -3.54 -19.64 -7.69
C VAL A 124 -2.85 -18.45 -7.05
N ILE A 125 -3.64 -17.68 -6.31
CA ILE A 125 -3.18 -16.46 -5.66
C ILE A 125 -2.75 -16.77 -4.23
N ALA A 126 -1.57 -16.30 -3.82
CA ALA A 126 -1.10 -16.35 -2.43
C ALA A 126 -0.99 -14.94 -1.86
N VAL A 127 -1.53 -14.72 -0.66
CA VAL A 127 -1.50 -13.46 0.07
C VAL A 127 -1.08 -13.67 1.52
N CYS A 128 -0.47 -12.66 2.13
CA CYS A 128 -0.27 -12.65 3.58
C CYS A 128 -1.62 -12.61 4.32
N ASP A 129 -1.65 -13.03 5.56
CA ASP A 129 -2.80 -12.85 6.46
C ASP A 129 -2.24 -12.37 7.83
N PRO A 130 -2.53 -11.12 8.24
CA PRO A 130 -3.46 -10.16 7.66
C PRO A 130 -2.94 -9.53 6.35
N VAL A 131 -3.88 -9.03 5.53
CA VAL A 131 -3.61 -8.55 4.17
C VAL A 131 -4.35 -7.26 3.85
N TYR A 132 -3.78 -6.43 2.97
CA TYR A 132 -4.51 -5.32 2.37
C TYR A 132 -5.62 -5.87 1.45
N PRO A 133 -6.90 -5.57 1.70
CA PRO A 133 -8.04 -6.26 1.06
C PRO A 133 -8.06 -6.19 -0.47
N VAL A 134 -7.44 -5.17 -1.06
CA VAL A 134 -7.45 -4.97 -2.53
C VAL A 134 -6.85 -6.14 -3.28
N TYR A 135 -5.82 -6.81 -2.75
CA TYR A 135 -5.22 -7.97 -3.43
C TYR A 135 -6.18 -9.15 -3.51
N VAL A 136 -6.99 -9.35 -2.47
CA VAL A 136 -8.02 -10.40 -2.43
C VAL A 136 -9.21 -10.02 -3.31
N ASP A 137 -9.78 -8.83 -3.09
CA ASP A 137 -11.01 -8.39 -3.75
C ASP A 137 -10.84 -8.27 -5.27
N SER A 138 -9.71 -7.74 -5.75
CA SER A 138 -9.46 -7.62 -7.19
C SER A 138 -9.38 -8.99 -7.87
N ASN A 139 -8.77 -9.98 -7.22
CA ASN A 139 -8.73 -11.35 -7.73
C ASN A 139 -10.09 -12.06 -7.63
N ALA A 140 -10.86 -11.78 -6.58
CA ALA A 140 -12.24 -12.27 -6.48
C ALA A 140 -13.13 -11.71 -7.59
N MET A 141 -13.07 -10.40 -7.86
CA MET A 141 -13.79 -9.75 -8.96
C MET A 141 -13.40 -10.33 -10.32
N ALA A 142 -12.13 -10.72 -10.49
CA ALA A 142 -11.62 -11.34 -11.71
C ALA A 142 -11.94 -12.84 -11.83
N GLY A 143 -12.48 -13.48 -10.80
CA GLY A 143 -12.87 -14.88 -10.78
C GLY A 143 -11.82 -15.88 -10.33
N ARG A 144 -10.67 -15.42 -9.80
CA ARG A 144 -9.55 -16.28 -9.35
C ARG A 144 -9.73 -16.84 -7.93
N ALA A 145 -10.62 -16.22 -7.13
CA ALA A 145 -10.73 -16.52 -5.71
C ALA A 145 -11.61 -17.76 -5.37
N GLY A 146 -12.33 -18.31 -6.30
CA GLY A 146 -13.28 -19.39 -6.04
C GLY A 146 -14.58 -18.90 -5.39
N ASP A 147 -15.03 -19.56 -4.33
CA ASP A 147 -16.19 -19.19 -3.53
C ASP A 147 -15.77 -18.63 -2.16
N TYR A 148 -16.58 -17.74 -1.60
CA TYR A 148 -16.33 -17.19 -0.26
C TYR A 148 -16.93 -18.12 0.80
N ASP A 149 -16.10 -18.61 1.70
CA ASP A 149 -16.50 -19.35 2.90
C ASP A 149 -16.73 -18.37 4.05
N ALA A 150 -17.98 -18.17 4.41
CA ALA A 150 -18.36 -17.20 5.44
C ALA A 150 -18.05 -17.68 6.88
N GLU A 151 -17.88 -18.98 7.11
CA GLU A 151 -17.48 -19.52 8.42
C GLU A 151 -15.97 -19.36 8.66
N ALA A 152 -15.17 -19.63 7.63
CA ALA A 152 -13.73 -19.44 7.67
C ALA A 152 -13.29 -17.99 7.38
N GLU A 153 -14.20 -17.12 6.93
CA GLU A 153 -13.94 -15.75 6.46
C GLU A 153 -12.85 -15.70 5.36
N ARG A 154 -12.85 -16.69 4.45
CA ARG A 154 -11.79 -16.89 3.45
C ARG A 154 -12.37 -17.32 2.10
N TRP A 155 -11.61 -17.01 1.05
CA TRP A 155 -11.88 -17.51 -0.29
C TRP A 155 -11.23 -18.88 -0.51
N THR A 156 -11.95 -19.80 -1.15
CA THR A 156 -11.55 -21.21 -1.28
C THR A 156 -10.35 -21.44 -2.21
N ASN A 157 -10.07 -20.52 -3.13
CA ASN A 157 -8.96 -20.63 -4.10
C ASN A 157 -7.85 -19.58 -3.87
N ILE A 158 -7.77 -19.02 -2.66
CA ILE A 158 -6.67 -18.15 -2.25
C ILE A 158 -5.87 -18.86 -1.16
N THR A 159 -4.55 -18.92 -1.33
CA THR A 159 -3.62 -19.38 -0.31
C THR A 159 -3.30 -18.24 0.64
N TYR A 160 -3.70 -18.37 1.89
CA TYR A 160 -3.41 -17.40 2.94
C TYR A 160 -2.15 -17.84 3.69
N MET A 161 -1.18 -16.92 3.80
CA MET A 161 0.11 -17.16 4.46
C MET A 161 0.12 -16.35 5.77
N PRO A 162 -0.05 -17.00 6.95
CA PRO A 162 -0.07 -16.29 8.21
C PRO A 162 1.21 -15.46 8.43
N THR A 163 1.03 -14.17 8.76
CA THR A 163 2.08 -13.24 9.15
C THR A 163 1.78 -12.73 10.54
N THR A 164 2.34 -13.39 11.54
CA THR A 164 2.02 -13.22 12.96
C THR A 164 3.27 -12.88 13.77
N ALA A 165 3.08 -12.49 15.03
CA ALA A 165 4.20 -12.20 15.92
C ALA A 165 5.11 -13.42 16.14
N GLU A 166 4.54 -14.64 16.14
CA GLU A 166 5.25 -15.89 16.36
C GLU A 166 6.25 -16.21 15.24
N ASN A 167 5.96 -15.78 14.00
CA ASN A 167 6.88 -15.96 12.86
C ASN A 167 7.62 -14.66 12.48
N GLY A 168 7.60 -13.65 13.36
CA GLY A 168 8.24 -12.36 13.12
C GLY A 168 7.64 -11.58 11.94
N PHE A 169 6.37 -11.83 11.63
CA PHE A 169 5.65 -11.27 10.48
C PHE A 169 6.28 -11.59 9.12
N CYS A 170 7.08 -12.65 9.04
CA CYS A 170 7.61 -13.18 7.79
C CYS A 170 6.83 -14.47 7.44
N PRO A 171 6.03 -14.48 6.36
CA PRO A 171 5.25 -15.66 6.03
C PRO A 171 6.15 -16.83 5.60
N ALA A 172 5.73 -18.04 5.96
CA ALA A 172 6.36 -19.25 5.44
C ALA A 172 6.00 -19.43 3.96
N LEU A 173 6.89 -20.11 3.20
CA LEU A 173 6.60 -20.50 1.83
C LEU A 173 5.35 -21.37 1.78
N PRO A 174 4.48 -21.22 0.76
CA PRO A 174 3.27 -22.03 0.64
C PRO A 174 3.60 -23.50 0.40
N GLU A 175 2.85 -24.40 1.05
CA GLU A 175 3.02 -25.86 0.86
C GLU A 175 2.50 -26.36 -0.48
N GLY A 176 1.64 -25.58 -1.14
CA GLY A 176 0.99 -25.91 -2.41
C GLY A 176 1.40 -24.98 -3.55
N ARG A 177 0.65 -25.09 -4.66
CA ARG A 177 0.80 -24.19 -5.81
C ARG A 177 0.49 -22.75 -5.43
N ALA A 178 1.37 -21.83 -5.80
CA ALA A 178 1.17 -20.38 -5.70
C ALA A 178 1.78 -19.75 -6.95
N ASP A 179 0.92 -19.31 -7.88
CA ASP A 179 1.37 -18.75 -9.16
C ASP A 179 1.63 -17.25 -9.06
N VAL A 180 0.80 -16.54 -8.27
CA VAL A 180 0.91 -15.10 -8.05
C VAL A 180 0.93 -14.83 -6.55
N ILE A 181 2.02 -14.23 -6.09
CA ILE A 181 2.32 -14.05 -4.66
C ILE A 181 2.35 -12.55 -4.36
N TYR A 182 1.44 -12.08 -3.52
CA TYR A 182 1.45 -10.69 -3.08
C TYR A 182 2.28 -10.53 -1.81
N LEU A 183 3.30 -9.70 -1.87
CA LEU A 183 4.13 -9.27 -0.74
C LEU A 183 4.09 -7.75 -0.65
N CYS A 184 3.96 -7.21 0.56
CA CYS A 184 3.99 -5.78 0.82
C CYS A 184 5.08 -5.47 1.85
N SER A 185 6.04 -4.63 1.49
CA SER A 185 7.12 -4.22 2.40
C SER A 185 7.55 -2.78 2.12
N PRO A 186 7.40 -1.89 3.10
CA PRO A 186 6.78 -2.06 4.43
C PRO A 186 5.31 -2.46 4.35
N ASN A 187 4.89 -3.34 5.25
CA ASN A 187 3.57 -3.98 5.15
C ASN A 187 2.42 -3.10 5.67
N ASN A 188 1.33 -3.13 4.97
CA ASN A 188 0.02 -2.72 5.43
C ASN A 188 -0.85 -4.00 5.64
N PRO A 189 -1.26 -4.34 6.90
CA PRO A 189 -1.46 -3.44 8.04
C PRO A 189 -0.36 -3.45 9.12
N THR A 190 0.56 -4.41 9.15
CA THR A 190 1.42 -4.69 10.32
C THR A 190 2.55 -3.66 10.54
N GLY A 191 2.90 -2.89 9.52
CA GLY A 191 3.99 -1.93 9.59
C GLY A 191 5.40 -2.56 9.62
N THR A 192 5.51 -3.86 9.43
CA THR A 192 6.77 -4.61 9.42
C THR A 192 7.43 -4.60 8.05
N VAL A 193 8.71 -4.93 7.98
CA VAL A 193 9.49 -5.02 6.75
C VAL A 193 10.08 -6.41 6.57
N LEU A 194 10.36 -6.77 5.31
CA LEU A 194 11.12 -7.98 4.98
C LEU A 194 12.59 -7.61 4.76
N THR A 195 13.50 -8.41 5.31
CA THR A 195 14.95 -8.26 5.08
C THR A 195 15.35 -8.74 3.69
N ALA A 196 16.56 -8.41 3.25
CA ALA A 196 17.10 -8.89 1.98
C ALA A 196 17.14 -10.43 1.92
N GLU A 197 17.53 -11.09 3.02
CA GLU A 197 17.56 -12.54 3.12
C GLU A 197 16.17 -13.16 3.02
N GLN A 198 15.17 -12.54 3.67
CA GLN A 198 13.79 -12.99 3.60
C GLN A 198 13.23 -12.83 2.20
N LEU A 199 13.47 -11.70 1.54
CA LEU A 199 13.06 -11.47 0.14
C LEU A 199 13.77 -12.43 -0.81
N LYS A 200 15.06 -12.75 -0.56
CA LYS A 200 15.81 -13.73 -1.37
C LYS A 200 15.16 -15.10 -1.37
N VAL A 201 14.65 -15.57 -0.23
CA VAL A 201 13.90 -16.84 -0.14
C VAL A 201 12.69 -16.83 -1.06
N TRP A 202 11.95 -15.70 -1.12
CA TRP A 202 10.79 -15.56 -1.99
C TRP A 202 11.16 -15.47 -3.47
N VAL A 203 12.22 -14.74 -3.80
CA VAL A 203 12.73 -14.64 -5.18
C VAL A 203 13.20 -16.00 -5.68
N ASP A 204 13.93 -16.77 -4.87
CA ASP A 204 14.36 -18.12 -5.23
C ASP A 204 13.19 -19.08 -5.42
N TYR A 205 12.20 -19.02 -4.51
CA TYR A 205 10.97 -19.80 -4.63
C TYR A 205 10.23 -19.47 -5.93
N ALA A 206 10.03 -18.18 -6.22
CA ALA A 206 9.29 -17.75 -7.40
C ALA A 206 9.99 -18.18 -8.70
N ASN A 207 11.31 -18.03 -8.77
CA ASN A 207 12.08 -18.48 -9.92
C ASN A 207 12.06 -20.01 -10.10
N ALA A 208 12.15 -20.76 -8.99
CA ALA A 208 12.12 -22.22 -9.04
C ALA A 208 10.76 -22.78 -9.47
N ASN A 209 9.67 -22.10 -9.16
CA ASN A 209 8.30 -22.55 -9.41
C ASN A 209 7.61 -21.83 -10.60
N GLY A 210 8.27 -20.85 -11.23
CA GLY A 210 7.67 -20.05 -12.28
C GLY A 210 6.59 -19.08 -11.77
N SER A 211 6.56 -18.82 -10.47
CA SER A 211 5.61 -17.87 -9.85
C SER A 211 5.97 -16.43 -10.17
N ILE A 212 5.02 -15.51 -9.97
CA ILE A 212 5.21 -14.06 -10.10
C ILE A 212 4.96 -13.41 -8.73
N ILE A 213 5.92 -12.61 -8.27
CA ILE A 213 5.77 -11.81 -7.06
C ILE A 213 5.17 -10.45 -7.46
N MET A 214 4.05 -10.09 -6.85
CA MET A 214 3.45 -8.75 -6.85
C MET A 214 3.94 -8.02 -5.62
N PHE A 215 4.98 -7.20 -5.76
CA PHE A 215 5.65 -6.53 -4.66
C PHE A 215 5.12 -5.10 -4.48
N ASP A 216 4.37 -4.86 -3.41
CA ASP A 216 3.85 -3.52 -3.08
C ASP A 216 4.83 -2.78 -2.18
N ALA A 217 5.51 -1.78 -2.73
CA ALA A 217 6.49 -0.93 -2.07
C ALA A 217 5.96 0.51 -1.83
N ALA A 218 4.64 0.69 -1.68
CA ALA A 218 4.01 2.00 -1.54
C ALA A 218 4.51 2.82 -0.33
N TYR A 219 5.20 2.20 0.62
CA TYR A 219 5.70 2.82 1.86
C TYR A 219 7.22 2.84 1.95
N GLU A 220 7.95 2.51 0.89
CA GLU A 220 9.41 2.35 0.90
C GLU A 220 10.18 3.57 1.40
N ARG A 221 9.67 4.80 1.15
CA ARG A 221 10.31 6.05 1.61
C ARG A 221 10.26 6.24 3.14
N PHE A 222 9.51 5.43 3.86
CA PHE A 222 9.53 5.41 5.32
C PHE A 222 10.65 4.56 5.89
N ILE A 223 11.31 3.72 5.10
CA ILE A 223 12.44 2.88 5.53
C ILE A 223 13.61 3.78 5.91
N THR A 224 14.14 3.57 7.12
CA THR A 224 15.29 4.30 7.68
C THR A 224 16.39 3.38 8.17
N GLU A 225 16.11 2.11 8.37
CA GLU A 225 17.10 1.12 8.80
C GLU A 225 18.00 0.71 7.64
N GLU A 226 19.30 0.78 7.87
CA GLU A 226 20.29 0.35 6.90
C GLU A 226 20.18 -1.16 6.61
N GLY A 227 20.29 -1.54 5.35
CA GLY A 227 20.21 -2.94 4.90
C GLY A 227 18.79 -3.48 4.70
N VAL A 228 17.75 -2.67 4.98
CA VAL A 228 16.37 -3.01 4.57
C VAL A 228 16.15 -2.58 3.13
N PRO A 229 15.81 -3.50 2.20
CA PRO A 229 15.61 -3.15 0.79
C PRO A 229 14.45 -2.18 0.59
N HIS A 230 14.66 -1.15 -0.25
CA HIS A 230 13.62 -0.24 -0.71
C HIS A 230 12.91 -0.76 -1.96
N SER A 231 13.54 -1.70 -2.65
CA SER A 231 13.01 -2.35 -3.86
C SER A 231 13.30 -3.84 -3.80
N ILE A 232 12.38 -4.66 -4.33
CA ILE A 232 12.65 -6.09 -4.49
C ILE A 232 13.79 -6.33 -5.47
N TYR A 233 14.05 -5.40 -6.39
CA TYR A 233 15.14 -5.52 -7.38
C TYR A 233 16.54 -5.30 -6.80
N GLU A 234 16.66 -4.91 -5.53
CA GLU A 234 17.93 -4.99 -4.78
C GLU A 234 18.31 -6.44 -4.46
N VAL A 235 17.38 -7.39 -4.68
CA VAL A 235 17.61 -8.82 -4.49
C VAL A 235 17.90 -9.49 -5.84
N GLU A 236 19.04 -10.16 -5.94
CA GLU A 236 19.47 -10.87 -7.16
C GLU A 236 18.42 -11.90 -7.63
N GLY A 237 18.06 -11.84 -8.91
CA GLY A 237 17.07 -12.70 -9.55
C GLY A 237 15.63 -12.18 -9.49
N ALA A 238 15.37 -11.02 -8.87
CA ALA A 238 14.02 -10.49 -8.77
C ALA A 238 13.45 -10.00 -10.13
N LYS A 239 14.30 -9.50 -11.04
CA LYS A 239 13.86 -9.02 -12.37
C LYS A 239 13.19 -10.11 -13.22
N THR A 240 13.48 -11.38 -12.95
CA THR A 240 12.89 -12.53 -13.68
C THR A 240 11.61 -13.07 -13.05
N CYS A 241 11.17 -12.53 -11.90
CA CYS A 241 10.02 -13.08 -11.20
C CYS A 241 9.14 -12.05 -10.47
N ALA A 242 9.46 -10.74 -10.48
CA ALA A 242 8.72 -9.75 -9.72
C ALA A 242 8.21 -8.58 -10.58
N ILE A 243 7.01 -8.09 -10.22
CA ILE A 243 6.43 -6.80 -10.63
C ILE A 243 6.34 -5.95 -9.37
N GLU A 244 6.83 -4.70 -9.43
CA GLU A 244 6.83 -3.80 -8.26
C GLU A 244 5.86 -2.65 -8.45
N PHE A 245 5.06 -2.35 -7.41
CA PHE A 245 4.14 -1.21 -7.37
C PHE A 245 4.65 -0.13 -6.44
N ARG A 246 4.64 1.10 -6.92
CA ARG A 246 5.06 2.30 -6.21
C ARG A 246 3.96 3.35 -6.16
N SER A 247 3.98 4.19 -5.14
CA SER A 247 2.93 5.20 -4.95
C SER A 247 3.49 6.52 -4.44
N PHE A 248 3.12 7.62 -5.08
CA PHE A 248 3.36 8.97 -4.56
C PHE A 248 2.34 9.36 -3.48
N SER A 249 1.29 8.57 -3.27
CA SER A 249 0.22 8.87 -2.30
C SER A 249 0.75 9.10 -0.90
N LYS A 250 1.67 8.24 -0.40
CA LYS A 250 2.17 8.30 0.97
C LYS A 250 3.50 9.05 1.07
N THR A 251 4.31 8.96 0.03
CA THR A 251 5.59 9.65 -0.08
C THR A 251 5.43 11.16 -0.19
N ALA A 252 4.52 11.62 -1.08
CA ALA A 252 4.44 13.02 -1.49
C ALA A 252 3.05 13.64 -1.35
N GLY A 253 2.11 12.97 -0.66
CA GLY A 253 0.78 13.53 -0.42
C GLY A 253 -0.20 13.40 -1.58
N PHE A 254 0.07 12.59 -2.58
CA PHE A 254 -0.74 12.46 -3.81
C PHE A 254 -2.01 11.63 -3.63
N THR A 255 -2.56 11.51 -2.44
CA THR A 255 -3.80 10.77 -2.20
C THR A 255 -5.00 11.33 -2.97
N GLY A 256 -5.07 12.65 -3.12
CA GLY A 256 -6.09 13.34 -3.92
C GLY A 256 -5.64 13.65 -5.36
N ALA A 257 -4.34 13.87 -5.59
CA ALA A 257 -3.78 14.18 -6.91
C ALA A 257 -3.67 12.95 -7.83
N ARG A 258 -3.48 11.77 -7.26
CA ARG A 258 -3.40 10.47 -7.91
C ARG A 258 -2.19 10.29 -8.83
N CYS A 259 -1.12 9.72 -8.31
CA CYS A 259 0.04 9.28 -9.08
C CYS A 259 0.73 8.08 -8.42
N GLY A 260 1.24 7.18 -9.24
CA GLY A 260 2.05 6.03 -8.87
C GLY A 260 2.73 5.48 -10.10
N TYR A 261 3.42 4.37 -9.95
CA TYR A 261 3.99 3.65 -11.07
C TYR A 261 4.16 2.17 -10.79
N THR A 262 4.19 1.40 -11.86
CA THR A 262 4.49 -0.03 -11.86
C THR A 262 5.79 -0.26 -12.59
N VAL A 263 6.66 -1.10 -12.03
CA VAL A 263 7.88 -1.58 -12.71
C VAL A 263 7.64 -3.00 -13.18
N VAL A 264 7.78 -3.23 -14.48
CA VAL A 264 7.69 -4.55 -15.10
C VAL A 264 8.95 -4.78 -15.89
N PRO A 265 9.91 -5.57 -15.38
CA PRO A 265 11.17 -5.81 -16.05
C PRO A 265 11.00 -6.50 -17.40
N LYS A 266 11.87 -6.15 -18.38
CA LYS A 266 11.92 -6.80 -19.70
C LYS A 266 12.30 -8.27 -19.60
N GLU A 267 13.05 -8.64 -18.56
CA GLU A 267 13.48 -10.01 -18.29
C GLU A 267 12.35 -10.91 -17.76
N LEU A 268 11.21 -10.32 -17.37
CA LEU A 268 10.08 -11.07 -16.82
C LEU A 268 9.23 -11.66 -17.93
N GLU A 269 9.39 -12.97 -18.14
CA GLU A 269 8.66 -13.75 -19.15
C GLU A 269 7.91 -14.93 -18.51
N ARG A 270 6.71 -15.25 -18.98
CA ARG A 270 5.97 -16.48 -18.67
C ARG A 270 5.31 -17.03 -19.93
N ASP A 271 5.31 -18.32 -20.10
CA ASP A 271 4.74 -19.00 -21.27
C ASP A 271 5.30 -18.49 -22.63
N GLY A 272 6.56 -18.05 -22.62
CA GLY A 272 7.21 -17.44 -23.80
C GLY A 272 6.67 -16.03 -24.15
N GLN A 273 5.97 -15.37 -23.22
CA GLN A 273 5.45 -14.03 -23.39
C GLN A 273 6.13 -13.04 -22.42
N SER A 274 6.50 -11.87 -22.90
CA SER A 274 7.00 -10.77 -22.08
C SER A 274 5.84 -10.10 -21.33
N LEU A 275 5.90 -10.09 -20.00
CA LEU A 275 4.91 -9.41 -19.18
C LEU A 275 5.00 -7.89 -19.33
N ASN A 276 6.20 -7.35 -19.60
CA ASN A 276 6.38 -5.93 -19.92
C ASN A 276 5.57 -5.57 -21.18
N ALA A 277 5.72 -6.34 -22.26
CA ALA A 277 4.97 -6.10 -23.50
C ALA A 277 3.45 -6.26 -23.31
N MET A 278 3.00 -7.23 -22.51
CA MET A 278 1.59 -7.43 -22.18
C MET A 278 1.03 -6.25 -21.38
N TRP A 279 1.76 -5.79 -20.35
CA TRP A 279 1.35 -4.63 -19.54
C TRP A 279 1.33 -3.34 -20.38
N ASN A 280 2.34 -3.13 -21.20
CA ASN A 280 2.37 -2.02 -22.16
C ASN A 280 1.13 -2.05 -23.07
N ARG A 281 0.80 -3.20 -23.65
CA ARG A 281 -0.39 -3.37 -24.51
C ARG A 281 -1.67 -3.07 -23.72
N ARG A 282 -1.77 -3.50 -22.46
CA ARG A 282 -2.92 -3.20 -21.59
C ARG A 282 -3.05 -1.69 -21.35
N GLN A 283 -1.95 -1.01 -21.00
CA GLN A 283 -1.94 0.43 -20.76
C GLN A 283 -2.36 1.23 -21.99
N CYS A 284 -1.82 0.90 -23.15
CA CYS A 284 -2.21 1.53 -24.43
C CYS A 284 -3.68 1.28 -24.81
N THR A 285 -4.32 0.23 -24.27
CA THR A 285 -5.70 -0.13 -24.66
C THR A 285 -6.73 0.39 -23.65
N LYS A 286 -6.42 0.41 -22.36
CA LYS A 286 -7.41 0.62 -21.29
C LYS A 286 -7.11 1.83 -20.39
N PHE A 287 -5.97 2.51 -20.54
CA PHE A 287 -5.59 3.56 -19.60
C PHE A 287 -5.41 4.94 -20.24
N ASN A 288 -4.64 5.06 -21.32
CA ASN A 288 -4.38 6.32 -22.02
C ASN A 288 -3.48 7.34 -21.28
N GLY A 289 -2.74 6.91 -20.25
CA GLY A 289 -1.76 7.69 -19.53
C GLY A 289 -2.30 8.54 -18.37
N ALA A 290 -1.40 8.90 -17.47
CA ALA A 290 -1.68 9.81 -16.36
C ALA A 290 -1.59 11.29 -16.83
N SER A 291 -2.24 12.20 -16.09
CA SER A 291 -2.28 13.62 -16.41
C SER A 291 -0.87 14.23 -16.48
N TYR A 292 -0.59 15.04 -17.52
CA TYR A 292 0.64 15.81 -17.67
C TYR A 292 0.93 16.67 -16.44
N ILE A 293 -0.07 17.41 -15.95
CA ILE A 293 0.05 18.31 -14.79
C ILE A 293 0.49 17.53 -13.55
N ILE A 294 -0.10 16.36 -13.33
CA ILE A 294 0.22 15.52 -12.18
C ILE A 294 1.62 14.93 -12.30
N GLN A 295 2.04 14.49 -13.50
CA GLN A 295 3.38 13.98 -13.72
C GLN A 295 4.45 15.06 -13.54
N ARG A 296 4.19 16.33 -13.91
CA ARG A 296 5.09 17.47 -13.62
C ARG A 296 5.23 17.69 -12.11
N GLY A 297 4.12 17.64 -11.37
CA GLY A 297 4.14 17.69 -9.90
C GLY A 297 4.92 16.54 -9.29
N ALA A 298 4.74 15.31 -9.81
CA ALA A 298 5.50 14.15 -9.35
C ALA A 298 7.01 14.26 -9.64
N ALA A 299 7.39 14.76 -10.81
CA ALA A 299 8.81 14.98 -11.14
C ALA A 299 9.48 16.01 -10.22
N ALA A 300 8.74 16.99 -9.70
CA ALA A 300 9.27 18.01 -8.81
C ALA A 300 9.76 17.46 -7.46
N ILE A 301 9.27 16.31 -7.02
CA ILE A 301 9.73 15.69 -5.76
C ILE A 301 11.19 15.22 -5.82
N TYR A 302 11.73 15.01 -7.02
CA TYR A 302 13.11 14.56 -7.28
C TYR A 302 14.09 15.70 -7.47
N THR A 303 13.64 16.96 -7.45
CA THR A 303 14.53 18.13 -7.38
C THR A 303 15.12 18.26 -5.98
N GLU A 304 16.28 18.94 -5.84
CA GLU A 304 16.90 19.16 -4.52
C GLU A 304 15.92 19.77 -3.50
N GLU A 305 15.16 20.79 -3.92
CA GLU A 305 14.17 21.43 -3.04
C GLU A 305 12.97 20.51 -2.78
N GLY A 306 12.51 19.76 -3.79
CA GLY A 306 11.45 18.78 -3.62
C GLY A 306 11.82 17.67 -2.65
N GLU A 307 12.99 17.07 -2.81
CA GLU A 307 13.52 16.03 -1.89
C GLU A 307 13.58 16.55 -0.46
N ARG A 308 14.09 17.76 -0.23
CA ARG A 308 14.15 18.38 1.10
C ARG A 308 12.78 18.55 1.73
N GLN A 309 11.80 19.07 0.97
CA GLN A 309 10.43 19.29 1.46
C GLN A 309 9.68 17.98 1.74
N ILE A 310 9.89 16.95 0.90
CA ILE A 310 9.33 15.62 1.11
C ILE A 310 9.93 14.99 2.36
N GLU A 311 11.25 15.08 2.56
CA GLU A 311 11.90 14.55 3.74
C GLU A 311 11.41 15.21 5.05
N GLU A 312 11.15 16.51 5.04
CA GLU A 312 10.52 17.21 6.17
C GLU A 312 9.14 16.64 6.50
N THR A 313 8.35 16.32 5.48
CA THR A 313 7.02 15.71 5.65
C THR A 313 7.11 14.28 6.16
N LEU A 314 8.03 13.48 5.63
CA LEU A 314 8.28 12.12 6.10
C LEU A 314 8.79 12.09 7.53
N ALA A 315 9.70 13.01 7.89
CA ALA A 315 10.22 13.15 9.26
C ALA A 315 9.09 13.49 10.24
N TYR A 316 8.13 14.35 9.86
CA TYR A 316 6.95 14.64 10.66
C TYR A 316 6.13 13.38 10.95
N TYR A 317 5.85 12.56 9.94
CA TYR A 317 5.10 11.31 10.14
C TYR A 317 5.89 10.25 10.91
N ARG A 318 7.20 10.12 10.67
CA ARG A 318 8.06 9.23 11.46
C ARG A 318 8.08 9.63 12.95
N ASN A 319 8.10 10.93 13.25
CA ASN A 319 7.99 11.40 14.64
C ASN A 319 6.63 11.02 15.25
N ASN A 320 5.53 11.18 14.52
CA ASN A 320 4.21 10.73 14.99
C ASN A 320 4.20 9.22 15.25
N ALA A 321 4.78 8.40 14.36
CA ALA A 321 4.87 6.95 14.54
C ALA A 321 5.64 6.61 15.84
N ARG A 322 6.75 7.29 16.10
CA ARG A 322 7.52 7.15 17.34
C ARG A 322 6.70 7.51 18.57
N VAL A 323 5.98 8.65 18.55
CA VAL A 323 5.12 9.08 19.66
C VAL A 323 4.03 8.07 19.95
N ILE A 324 3.38 7.54 18.89
CA ILE A 324 2.35 6.51 19.03
C ILE A 324 2.94 5.24 19.65
N LYS A 325 4.05 4.75 19.14
CA LYS A 325 4.73 3.55 19.64
C LYS A 325 5.08 3.70 21.10
N GLU A 326 5.84 4.74 21.46
CA GLU A 326 6.26 5.01 22.85
C GLU A 326 5.05 5.19 23.80
N GLY A 327 3.99 5.88 23.34
CA GLY A 327 2.78 6.10 24.13
C GLY A 327 2.00 4.82 24.41
N LEU A 328 1.86 3.94 23.41
CA LEU A 328 1.21 2.64 23.57
C LEU A 328 2.04 1.69 24.46
N GLU A 329 3.36 1.62 24.25
CA GLU A 329 4.26 0.81 25.09
C GLU A 329 4.23 1.28 26.56
N ALA A 330 4.22 2.60 26.79
CA ALA A 330 4.09 3.18 28.15
C ALA A 330 2.72 2.92 28.79
N ALA A 331 1.69 2.65 27.99
CA ALA A 331 0.36 2.20 28.45
C ALA A 331 0.26 0.67 28.61
N GLY A 332 1.35 -0.08 28.38
CA GLY A 332 1.44 -1.52 28.61
C GLY A 332 1.06 -2.39 27.39
N PHE A 333 0.91 -1.80 26.21
CA PHE A 333 0.60 -2.57 24.99
C PHE A 333 1.86 -3.16 24.34
N THR A 334 1.67 -4.30 23.68
CA THR A 334 2.65 -4.85 22.74
C THR A 334 2.41 -4.23 21.37
N VAL A 335 3.47 -3.68 20.77
CA VAL A 335 3.40 -2.88 19.54
C VAL A 335 4.41 -3.38 18.52
N TYR A 336 4.01 -3.42 17.25
CA TYR A 336 4.84 -3.77 16.11
C TYR A 336 4.77 -2.68 15.04
N GLY A 337 5.71 -2.68 14.10
CA GLY A 337 5.80 -1.65 13.07
C GLY A 337 6.38 -0.32 13.58
N ALA A 338 5.91 0.79 13.06
CA ALA A 338 6.26 2.17 13.43
C ALA A 338 7.68 2.66 13.05
N VAL A 339 8.66 1.80 12.85
CA VAL A 339 10.06 2.20 12.59
C VAL A 339 10.26 2.53 11.11
N ASN A 340 9.94 1.59 10.23
CA ASN A 340 10.10 1.71 8.77
C ASN A 340 8.76 1.93 8.06
N SER A 341 7.72 2.34 8.78
CA SER A 341 6.35 2.40 8.27
C SER A 341 5.53 3.44 9.02
N PRO A 342 4.54 4.06 8.39
CA PRO A 342 3.56 4.90 9.07
C PRO A 342 2.50 4.08 9.84
N TYR A 343 2.53 2.74 9.77
CA TYR A 343 1.57 1.88 10.45
C TYR A 343 2.11 1.31 11.75
N ILE A 344 1.23 1.29 12.74
CA ILE A 344 1.47 0.77 14.08
C ILE A 344 0.45 -0.32 14.32
N TRP A 345 0.93 -1.55 14.56
CA TRP A 345 0.12 -2.73 14.85
C TRP A 345 0.13 -3.01 16.34
N CYS A 346 -0.97 -2.69 16.99
CA CYS A 346 -1.10 -2.75 18.44
C CYS A 346 -1.92 -3.97 18.82
N LYS A 347 -1.37 -4.85 19.67
CA LYS A 347 -2.09 -5.99 20.23
C LYS A 347 -3.14 -5.49 21.22
N THR A 348 -4.37 -6.00 21.11
CA THR A 348 -5.46 -5.67 22.06
C THR A 348 -5.17 -6.25 23.45
N PRO A 349 -5.79 -5.75 24.52
CA PRO A 349 -5.74 -6.39 25.84
C PRO A 349 -6.17 -7.86 25.77
N GLU A 350 -5.64 -8.68 26.68
CA GLU A 350 -5.94 -10.10 26.73
C GLU A 350 -7.46 -10.35 26.83
N GLY A 351 -7.98 -11.21 25.98
CA GLY A 351 -9.41 -11.57 25.92
C GLY A 351 -10.31 -10.53 25.23
N VAL A 352 -9.76 -9.43 24.70
CA VAL A 352 -10.54 -8.39 24.02
C VAL A 352 -10.33 -8.50 22.52
N GLY A 353 -11.40 -8.66 21.75
CA GLY A 353 -11.38 -8.76 20.29
C GLY A 353 -11.10 -7.41 19.60
N SER A 354 -10.72 -7.47 18.32
CA SER A 354 -10.37 -6.29 17.51
C SER A 354 -11.49 -5.25 17.43
N TRP A 355 -12.72 -5.69 17.16
CA TRP A 355 -13.88 -4.80 17.07
C TRP A 355 -14.32 -4.28 18.44
N GLU A 356 -14.25 -5.12 19.48
CA GLU A 356 -14.56 -4.71 20.85
C GLU A 356 -13.60 -3.61 21.32
N PHE A 357 -12.30 -3.76 21.04
CA PHE A 357 -11.33 -2.75 21.40
C PHE A 357 -11.47 -1.47 20.57
N PHE A 358 -11.81 -1.60 19.29
CA PHE A 358 -12.18 -0.45 18.47
C PHE A 358 -13.35 0.34 19.07
N ASP A 359 -14.45 -0.35 19.44
CA ASP A 359 -15.62 0.29 20.03
C ASP A 359 -15.28 0.95 21.37
N LYS A 360 -14.45 0.30 22.20
CA LYS A 360 -13.96 0.87 23.46
C LYS A 360 -13.15 2.15 23.23
N LEU A 361 -12.21 2.15 22.30
CA LEU A 361 -11.42 3.34 21.97
C LEU A 361 -12.30 4.48 21.42
N LEU A 362 -13.28 4.15 20.59
CA LEU A 362 -14.23 5.12 20.04
C LEU A 362 -15.10 5.76 21.14
N THR A 363 -15.69 4.94 22.00
CA THR A 363 -16.71 5.40 22.96
C THR A 363 -16.13 6.01 24.25
N GLU A 364 -14.99 5.49 24.73
CA GLU A 364 -14.41 5.91 26.01
C GLU A 364 -13.22 6.88 25.86
N ALA A 365 -12.52 6.84 24.69
CA ALA A 365 -11.38 7.71 24.43
C ALA A 365 -11.59 8.69 23.25
N ASN A 366 -12.68 8.56 22.50
CA ASN A 366 -12.94 9.31 21.28
C ASN A 366 -11.82 9.14 20.22
N ILE A 367 -11.31 7.92 20.07
CA ILE A 367 -10.23 7.57 19.14
C ILE A 367 -10.75 6.56 18.13
N ILE A 368 -10.51 6.82 16.84
CA ILE A 368 -10.85 5.95 15.73
C ILE A 368 -9.60 5.23 15.25
N THR A 369 -9.56 3.90 15.38
CA THR A 369 -8.51 3.02 14.88
C THR A 369 -9.03 2.18 13.69
N THR A 370 -8.29 1.17 13.26
CA THR A 370 -8.80 0.16 12.32
C THR A 370 -8.70 -1.21 12.97
N PRO A 371 -9.81 -1.94 13.15
CA PRO A 371 -9.78 -3.30 13.70
C PRO A 371 -8.96 -4.24 12.84
N GLY A 372 -8.08 -5.01 13.47
CA GLY A 372 -7.17 -5.92 12.77
C GLY A 372 -7.91 -7.07 12.08
N ALA A 373 -8.98 -7.59 12.66
CA ALA A 373 -9.84 -8.62 12.08
C ALA A 373 -10.34 -8.25 10.67
N GLY A 374 -10.47 -6.96 10.35
CA GLY A 374 -10.87 -6.51 9.02
C GLY A 374 -9.82 -6.69 7.92
N PHE A 375 -8.60 -7.09 8.28
CA PHE A 375 -7.52 -7.44 7.35
C PHE A 375 -7.33 -8.95 7.19
N GLY A 376 -8.15 -9.75 7.85
CA GLY A 376 -8.10 -11.21 7.82
C GLY A 376 -8.07 -11.83 9.22
N PRO A 377 -8.37 -13.13 9.34
CA PRO A 377 -8.45 -13.83 10.63
C PRO A 377 -7.21 -13.72 11.51
N SER A 378 -5.99 -13.70 10.93
CA SER A 378 -4.75 -13.52 11.70
C SER A 378 -4.57 -12.09 12.23
N GLY A 379 -5.44 -11.16 11.84
CA GLY A 379 -5.50 -9.81 12.39
C GLY A 379 -6.37 -9.68 13.64
N GLU A 380 -7.10 -10.75 14.03
CA GLU A 380 -7.89 -10.74 15.27
C GLU A 380 -7.00 -10.58 16.50
N GLY A 381 -7.45 -9.80 17.47
CA GLY A 381 -6.65 -9.43 18.64
C GLY A 381 -5.66 -8.28 18.41
N TYR A 382 -5.85 -7.53 17.32
CA TYR A 382 -5.05 -6.33 17.00
C TYR A 382 -5.92 -5.17 16.53
N VAL A 383 -5.37 -3.96 16.66
CA VAL A 383 -5.84 -2.76 15.96
C VAL A 383 -4.67 -2.07 15.26
N ARG A 384 -4.94 -1.50 14.07
CA ARG A 384 -3.96 -0.69 13.35
C ARG A 384 -4.17 0.79 13.67
N LEU A 385 -3.08 1.47 14.06
CA LEU A 385 -3.00 2.93 14.11
C LEU A 385 -2.13 3.43 12.95
N THR A 386 -2.23 4.73 12.66
CA THR A 386 -1.46 5.38 11.59
C THR A 386 -0.85 6.69 12.07
N ALA A 387 0.34 7.00 11.55
CA ALA A 387 1.11 8.18 11.89
C ALA A 387 0.69 9.44 11.08
N PHE A 388 -0.31 9.34 10.23
CA PHE A 388 -0.70 10.42 9.30
C PHE A 388 -1.51 11.55 9.94
N GLY A 389 -1.79 11.46 11.25
CA GLY A 389 -2.54 12.47 11.99
C GLY A 389 -1.78 13.78 12.23
N ASP A 390 -2.48 14.73 12.85
CA ASP A 390 -1.88 15.92 13.43
C ASP A 390 -1.03 15.56 14.65
N ALA A 391 0.12 16.25 14.85
CA ALA A 391 1.07 15.90 15.91
C ALA A 391 0.50 16.13 17.31
N ASP A 392 -0.19 17.26 17.54
CA ASP A 392 -0.77 17.58 18.84
C ASP A 392 -1.93 16.62 19.16
N ALA A 393 -2.77 16.31 18.15
CA ALA A 393 -3.83 15.34 18.29
C ALA A 393 -3.27 13.91 18.53
N THR A 394 -2.11 13.59 17.97
CA THR A 394 -1.43 12.32 18.21
C THR A 394 -0.96 12.19 19.67
N VAL A 395 -0.37 13.23 20.22
CA VAL A 395 0.02 13.29 21.65
C VAL A 395 -1.22 13.17 22.54
N GLU A 396 -2.27 13.96 22.25
CA GLU A 396 -3.55 13.90 22.98
C GLU A 396 -4.15 12.50 22.96
N ALA A 397 -4.09 11.79 21.82
CA ALA A 397 -4.60 10.43 21.70
C ALA A 397 -3.84 9.47 22.63
N MET A 398 -2.53 9.57 22.71
CA MET A 398 -1.73 8.72 23.61
C MET A 398 -2.02 8.99 25.09
N GLU A 399 -2.26 10.23 25.48
CA GLU A 399 -2.69 10.58 26.83
C GLU A 399 -4.06 10.00 27.18
N ARG A 400 -5.02 10.07 26.23
CA ARG A 400 -6.36 9.48 26.40
C ARG A 400 -6.29 7.96 26.55
N ILE A 401 -5.49 7.26 25.73
CA ILE A 401 -5.29 5.81 25.82
C ILE A 401 -4.66 5.46 27.17
N LYS A 402 -3.62 6.16 27.58
CA LYS A 402 -2.96 5.95 28.86
C LYS A 402 -3.94 6.09 30.04
N LYS A 403 -4.81 7.12 29.99
CA LYS A 403 -5.84 7.32 31.02
C LYS A 403 -6.91 6.23 31.01
N LEU A 404 -7.27 5.71 29.84
CA LEU A 404 -8.24 4.64 29.68
C LEU A 404 -7.74 3.30 30.28
N MET A 405 -6.42 3.10 30.27
CA MET A 405 -5.77 1.87 30.73
C MET A 405 -5.26 1.93 32.19
N ALA A 406 -5.31 3.12 32.83
CA ALA A 406 -4.93 3.32 34.23
C ALA A 406 -6.05 2.91 35.20
#